data_93b14a2cfa742c3f362a5d65b1c1d48b
#
_entry.id   93b14a2cfa742c3f362a5d65b1c1d48b
#
_cell.length_a   1.000
_cell.length_b   1.000
_cell.length_c   1.000
_cell.angle_alpha   90.00
_cell.angle_beta   90.00
_cell.angle_gamma   90.00
#
_symmetry.space_group_name_H-M   'P 1'
#
loop_
_entity.id
_entity.type
_entity.pdbx_description
1 polymer ?
#
loop_
_entity_poly.entity_id
_entity_poly.type
_entity_poly.pdbx_seq_one_letter_code
_entity_poly.pdbx_strand_id
1 'polypeptide(L)'
;MNQFTYPNFPTGNGYFTETTRHNYINAAVKNGTLPENAHRMPHIVSLSAPNDITKPIQFWQLYSVLGQDRLVDIVGSFYERVFKDEDWFLSVFERVGGLNHHINTQASMWLDVMGAGPYYHGADFRLNFHHTHNAIALMNEKGAKRWVKLMVETLDASEHHMASDARIRLSINTFLTHFMAKYAAEFKFDNVETFGVINAPMKQKINFMNMTSDAIEALTETELRDALSGRGIDVSDYQNKTDLINKALSL
;
A
#
# COMPACT_ATOMS: atom_id res chain seq x y z
N MET A 1 1.57 -28.28 9.93
CA MET A 1 0.97 -27.15 9.17
C MET A 1 -0.38 -26.84 9.77
N ASN A 2 -0.56 -25.68 10.36
CA ASN A 2 -1.89 -25.25 10.79
C ASN A 2 -2.74 -25.03 9.53
N GLN A 3 -3.85 -25.74 9.42
CA GLN A 3 -4.74 -25.58 8.29
C GLN A 3 -5.41 -24.22 8.40
N PHE A 4 -5.13 -23.32 7.45
CA PHE A 4 -5.80 -22.03 7.36
C PHE A 4 -7.29 -22.23 7.05
N THR A 5 -8.14 -21.67 7.90
CA THR A 5 -9.60 -21.73 7.72
C THR A 5 -10.17 -20.33 7.55
N TYR A 6 -10.87 -20.12 6.45
CA TYR A 6 -11.53 -18.85 6.19
C TYR A 6 -12.71 -18.65 7.16
N PRO A 7 -12.80 -17.46 7.81
CA PRO A 7 -13.96 -17.15 8.63
C PRO A 7 -15.24 -17.15 7.77
N ASN A 8 -16.27 -17.83 8.22
CA ASN A 8 -17.56 -17.87 7.53
C ASN A 8 -18.46 -16.73 8.03
N PHE A 9 -18.40 -15.56 7.37
CA PHE A 9 -19.21 -14.40 7.67
C PHE A 9 -20.11 -14.01 6.50
N PRO A 10 -21.27 -13.37 6.74
CA PRO A 10 -22.12 -12.86 5.66
C PRO A 10 -21.41 -11.84 4.78
N THR A 11 -21.56 -11.92 3.47
CA THR A 11 -20.92 -11.05 2.47
C THR A 11 -21.61 -9.70 2.26
N GLY A 12 -22.41 -9.24 3.24
CA GLY A 12 -23.32 -8.10 3.07
C GLY A 12 -22.72 -6.73 2.75
N ASN A 13 -21.41 -6.51 2.94
CA ASN A 13 -20.78 -5.19 2.89
C ASN A 13 -19.76 -5.03 1.75
N GLY A 14 -19.88 -5.82 0.69
CA GLY A 14 -19.08 -5.65 -0.51
C GLY A 14 -17.71 -6.31 -0.50
N TYR A 15 -16.94 -5.98 -1.51
CA TYR A 15 -15.66 -6.56 -1.84
C TYR A 15 -14.54 -5.63 -1.38
N PHE A 16 -13.75 -6.05 -0.40
CA PHE A 16 -12.80 -5.18 0.28
C PHE A 16 -11.64 -4.72 -0.63
N THR A 17 -11.18 -5.58 -1.53
CA THR A 17 -10.16 -5.22 -2.53
C THR A 17 -10.59 -4.02 -3.37
N GLU A 18 -11.81 -4.03 -3.91
CA GLU A 18 -12.29 -2.96 -4.79
C GLU A 18 -12.40 -1.64 -4.05
N THR A 19 -13.00 -1.65 -2.85
CA THR A 19 -13.15 -0.45 -2.03
C THR A 19 -11.79 0.12 -1.65
N THR A 20 -10.87 -0.72 -1.17
CA THR A 20 -9.55 -0.28 -0.75
C THR A 20 -8.73 0.24 -1.92
N ARG A 21 -8.72 -0.48 -3.05
CA ARG A 21 -8.05 -0.04 -4.29
C ARG A 21 -8.57 1.31 -4.76
N HIS A 22 -9.89 1.47 -4.83
CA HIS A 22 -10.51 2.73 -5.24
C HIS A 22 -10.11 3.89 -4.32
N ASN A 23 -10.23 3.70 -3.02
CA ASN A 23 -9.89 4.72 -2.02
C ASN A 23 -8.40 5.08 -2.05
N TYR A 24 -7.52 4.07 -2.20
CA TYR A 24 -6.08 4.31 -2.32
C TYR A 24 -5.75 5.10 -3.58
N ILE A 25 -6.28 4.71 -4.75
CA ILE A 25 -6.02 5.41 -6.00
C ILE A 25 -6.48 6.87 -5.91
N ASN A 26 -7.67 7.14 -5.36
CA ASN A 26 -8.16 8.51 -5.16
C ASN A 26 -7.21 9.34 -4.28
N ALA A 27 -6.78 8.78 -3.16
CA ALA A 27 -5.84 9.45 -2.26
C ALA A 27 -4.47 9.66 -2.94
N ALA A 28 -3.98 8.67 -3.66
CA ALA A 28 -2.70 8.70 -4.35
C ALA A 28 -2.69 9.72 -5.53
N VAL A 29 -3.79 9.83 -6.27
CA VAL A 29 -3.98 10.87 -7.30
C VAL A 29 -3.98 12.26 -6.65
N LYS A 30 -4.75 12.42 -5.56
CA LYS A 30 -4.81 13.70 -4.84
C LYS A 30 -3.44 14.14 -4.29
N ASN A 31 -2.61 13.18 -3.89
CA ASN A 31 -1.28 13.44 -3.33
C ASN A 31 -0.17 13.46 -4.41
N GLY A 32 -0.51 13.29 -5.69
CA GLY A 32 0.45 13.27 -6.79
C GLY A 32 1.35 12.02 -6.85
N THR A 33 1.02 10.95 -6.12
CA THR A 33 1.76 9.67 -6.15
C THR A 33 1.33 8.74 -7.28
N LEU A 34 0.11 8.92 -7.79
CA LEU A 34 -0.38 8.27 -9.00
C LEU A 34 -0.89 9.33 -10.00
N PRO A 35 -0.84 9.05 -11.31
CA PRO A 35 -1.37 9.96 -12.32
C PRO A 35 -2.90 10.06 -12.26
N GLU A 36 -3.46 11.20 -12.69
CA GLU A 36 -4.92 11.47 -12.66
C GLU A 36 -5.77 10.39 -13.33
N ASN A 37 -5.24 9.76 -14.36
CA ASN A 37 -5.91 8.69 -15.10
C ASN A 37 -5.63 7.28 -14.57
N ALA A 38 -5.08 7.16 -13.36
CA ALA A 38 -4.70 5.87 -12.75
C ALA A 38 -5.84 4.83 -12.74
N HIS A 39 -7.08 5.29 -12.54
CA HIS A 39 -8.29 4.43 -12.61
C HIS A 39 -8.53 3.75 -13.97
N ARG A 40 -7.86 4.21 -15.03
CA ARG A 40 -7.98 3.70 -16.39
C ARG A 40 -6.72 2.99 -16.88
N MET A 41 -5.68 2.91 -16.04
CA MET A 41 -4.40 2.31 -16.41
C MET A 41 -4.39 0.81 -16.08
N PRO A 42 -4.38 -0.09 -17.09
CA PRO A 42 -4.53 -1.53 -16.86
C PRO A 42 -3.49 -2.10 -15.86
N HIS A 43 -2.24 -1.65 -15.92
CA HIS A 43 -1.18 -2.11 -15.02
C HIS A 43 -1.34 -1.61 -13.57
N ILE A 44 -2.19 -0.61 -13.32
CA ILE A 44 -2.55 -0.15 -11.98
C ILE A 44 -3.80 -0.88 -11.49
N VAL A 45 -4.88 -0.91 -12.29
CA VAL A 45 -6.17 -1.44 -11.81
C VAL A 45 -6.27 -2.97 -11.82
N SER A 46 -5.41 -3.66 -12.57
CA SER A 46 -5.34 -5.12 -12.59
C SER A 46 -5.12 -5.70 -11.20
N LEU A 47 -5.60 -6.92 -10.96
CA LEU A 47 -5.25 -7.72 -9.78
C LEU A 47 -3.99 -8.56 -10.00
N SER A 48 -3.40 -8.53 -11.19
CA SER A 48 -2.14 -9.20 -11.51
C SER A 48 -1.00 -8.21 -11.59
N ALA A 49 0.12 -8.55 -10.99
CA ALA A 49 1.33 -7.75 -11.04
C ALA A 49 1.84 -7.58 -12.49
N PRO A 50 2.36 -6.41 -12.85
CA PRO A 50 2.92 -6.20 -14.19
C PRO A 50 4.24 -6.99 -14.37
N ASN A 51 4.41 -7.62 -15.53
CA ASN A 51 5.66 -8.29 -15.90
C ASN A 51 6.83 -7.30 -16.11
N ASP A 52 6.51 -6.06 -16.45
CA ASP A 52 7.48 -4.99 -16.59
C ASP A 52 8.01 -4.59 -15.21
N ILE A 53 9.27 -4.95 -14.93
CA ILE A 53 9.94 -4.71 -13.63
C ILE A 53 10.14 -3.21 -13.32
N THR A 54 10.01 -2.33 -14.31
CA THR A 54 10.10 -0.87 -14.09
C THR A 54 8.82 -0.29 -13.49
N LYS A 55 7.73 -1.07 -13.50
CA LYS A 55 6.45 -0.67 -12.92
C LYS A 55 6.31 -1.25 -11.52
N PRO A 56 5.83 -0.46 -10.54
CA PRO A 56 5.62 -0.96 -9.20
C PRO A 56 4.52 -2.03 -9.18
N ILE A 57 4.63 -2.96 -8.25
CA ILE A 57 3.52 -3.83 -7.88
C ILE A 57 2.62 -3.04 -6.92
N GLN A 58 1.33 -2.91 -7.25
CA GLN A 58 0.36 -2.33 -6.33
C GLN A 58 -0.02 -3.38 -5.27
N PHE A 59 -0.38 -2.96 -4.06
CA PHE A 59 -0.61 -3.94 -2.99
C PHE A 59 -1.81 -4.89 -3.27
N TRP A 60 -2.80 -4.46 -4.03
CA TRP A 60 -3.89 -5.36 -4.49
C TRP A 60 -3.49 -6.35 -5.58
N GLN A 61 -2.23 -6.36 -5.99
CA GLN A 61 -1.64 -7.32 -6.94
C GLN A 61 -0.75 -8.34 -6.23
N LEU A 62 -0.49 -8.18 -4.94
CA LEU A 62 0.46 -8.99 -4.19
C LEU A 62 0.10 -10.47 -4.16
N TYR A 63 -1.19 -10.80 -4.12
CA TYR A 63 -1.61 -12.20 -4.18
C TYR A 63 -1.14 -12.91 -5.46
N SER A 64 -1.09 -12.24 -6.59
CA SER A 64 -0.66 -12.82 -7.87
C SER A 64 0.82 -13.25 -7.88
N VAL A 65 1.64 -12.74 -6.97
CA VAL A 65 3.07 -13.04 -6.89
C VAL A 65 3.47 -13.79 -5.62
N LEU A 66 2.74 -13.63 -4.53
CA LEU A 66 2.99 -14.31 -3.27
C LEU A 66 2.17 -15.61 -3.11
N GLY A 67 0.91 -15.60 -3.57
CA GLY A 67 -0.03 -16.67 -3.27
C GLY A 67 -0.48 -16.68 -1.81
N GLN A 68 -1.39 -17.60 -1.48
CA GLN A 68 -1.97 -17.71 -0.15
C GLN A 68 -0.94 -18.10 0.92
N ASP A 69 -0.17 -19.15 0.66
CA ASP A 69 0.67 -19.79 1.69
C ASP A 69 1.70 -18.80 2.25
N ARG A 70 2.40 -18.06 1.39
CA ARG A 70 3.40 -17.09 1.83
C ARG A 70 2.77 -15.92 2.60
N LEU A 71 1.59 -15.46 2.20
CA LEU A 71 0.86 -14.41 2.92
C LEU A 71 0.43 -14.89 4.32
N VAL A 72 -0.10 -16.11 4.41
CA VAL A 72 -0.49 -16.72 5.69
C VAL A 72 0.71 -16.95 6.59
N ASP A 73 1.86 -17.39 6.04
CA ASP A 73 3.09 -17.61 6.79
C ASP A 73 3.65 -16.29 7.37
N ILE A 74 3.65 -15.20 6.59
CA ILE A 74 4.06 -13.88 7.09
C ILE A 74 3.16 -13.43 8.24
N VAL A 75 1.84 -13.51 8.07
CA VAL A 75 0.87 -13.15 9.12
C VAL A 75 1.01 -14.05 10.33
N GLY A 76 1.21 -15.34 10.14
CA GLY A 76 1.46 -16.31 11.21
C GLY A 76 2.70 -15.96 12.02
N SER A 77 3.82 -15.69 11.36
CA SER A 77 5.08 -15.27 11.98
C SER A 77 4.95 -13.98 12.77
N PHE A 78 4.12 -13.03 12.29
CA PHE A 78 3.82 -11.79 13.03
C PHE A 78 3.08 -12.09 14.33
N TYR A 79 1.98 -12.86 14.27
CA TYR A 79 1.22 -13.15 15.48
C TYR A 79 1.96 -14.07 16.46
N GLU A 80 2.82 -14.94 15.99
CA GLU A 80 3.72 -15.70 16.89
C GLU A 80 4.65 -14.77 17.70
N ARG A 81 5.07 -13.63 17.14
CA ARG A 81 5.84 -12.60 17.86
C ARG A 81 4.94 -11.84 18.83
N VAL A 82 3.75 -11.42 18.40
CA VAL A 82 2.76 -10.73 19.26
C VAL A 82 2.42 -11.56 20.51
N PHE A 83 2.22 -12.86 20.33
CA PHE A 83 1.87 -13.78 21.44
C PHE A 83 3.06 -14.20 22.31
N LYS A 84 4.24 -13.66 22.06
CA LYS A 84 5.45 -13.77 22.89
C LYS A 84 5.93 -12.41 23.38
N ASP A 85 5.13 -11.37 23.19
CA ASP A 85 5.50 -10.00 23.48
C ASP A 85 5.18 -9.59 24.93
N GLU A 86 5.42 -8.31 25.25
CA GLU A 86 5.15 -7.74 26.57
C GLU A 86 3.64 -7.82 26.91
N ASP A 87 3.34 -8.09 28.17
CA ASP A 87 1.96 -8.32 28.66
C ASP A 87 0.98 -7.21 28.30
N TRP A 88 1.42 -5.94 28.35
CA TRP A 88 0.54 -4.81 28.03
C TRP A 88 0.07 -4.80 26.56
N PHE A 89 0.88 -5.34 25.66
CA PHE A 89 0.56 -5.45 24.24
C PHE A 89 -0.19 -6.75 23.96
N LEU A 90 0.35 -7.87 24.41
CA LEU A 90 -0.21 -9.22 24.25
C LEU A 90 -1.65 -9.31 24.79
N SER A 91 -1.89 -8.82 26.00
CA SER A 91 -3.19 -8.95 26.68
C SER A 91 -4.39 -8.40 25.90
N VAL A 92 -4.15 -7.42 25.01
CA VAL A 92 -5.20 -6.88 24.15
C VAL A 92 -5.63 -7.91 23.11
N PHE A 93 -4.68 -8.66 22.56
CA PHE A 93 -4.96 -9.72 21.57
C PHE A 93 -5.61 -10.94 22.24
N GLU A 94 -5.10 -11.40 23.39
CA GLU A 94 -5.66 -12.53 24.14
C GLU A 94 -7.13 -12.32 24.50
N ARG A 95 -7.50 -11.09 24.87
CA ARG A 95 -8.88 -10.73 25.21
C ARG A 95 -9.85 -10.88 24.04
N VAL A 96 -9.36 -10.72 22.80
CA VAL A 96 -10.17 -10.83 21.58
C VAL A 96 -10.25 -12.27 21.08
N GLY A 97 -9.15 -13.03 21.23
CA GLY A 97 -9.07 -14.42 20.80
C GLY A 97 -7.67 -14.98 20.89
N GLY A 98 -7.53 -16.28 20.68
CA GLY A 98 -6.22 -16.93 20.67
C GLY A 98 -5.46 -16.70 19.37
N LEU A 99 -4.20 -17.17 19.33
CA LEU A 99 -3.26 -17.04 18.21
C LEU A 99 -3.90 -17.38 16.84
N ASN A 100 -4.55 -18.55 16.73
CA ASN A 100 -5.17 -19.00 15.48
C ASN A 100 -6.31 -18.09 15.01
N HIS A 101 -7.08 -17.51 15.96
CA HIS A 101 -8.12 -16.55 15.62
C HIS A 101 -7.52 -15.31 14.92
N HIS A 102 -6.44 -14.77 15.46
CA HIS A 102 -5.81 -13.59 14.90
C HIS A 102 -5.15 -13.90 13.56
N ILE A 103 -4.44 -15.02 13.44
CA ILE A 103 -3.84 -15.43 12.15
C ILE A 103 -4.92 -15.53 11.07
N ASN A 104 -6.01 -16.25 11.33
CA ASN A 104 -7.08 -16.45 10.35
C ASN A 104 -7.77 -15.14 9.98
N THR A 105 -8.03 -14.27 10.95
CA THR A 105 -8.72 -13.00 10.71
C THR A 105 -7.83 -12.04 9.90
N GLN A 106 -6.58 -11.85 10.33
CA GLN A 106 -5.64 -10.95 9.64
C GLN A 106 -5.26 -11.47 8.26
N ALA A 107 -4.99 -12.77 8.12
CA ALA A 107 -4.67 -13.35 6.83
C ALA A 107 -5.85 -13.25 5.85
N SER A 108 -7.08 -13.43 6.30
CA SER A 108 -8.27 -13.20 5.48
C SER A 108 -8.35 -11.76 4.98
N MET A 109 -8.05 -10.79 5.84
CA MET A 109 -8.02 -9.38 5.47
C MET A 109 -6.91 -9.09 4.46
N TRP A 110 -5.70 -9.60 4.68
CA TRP A 110 -4.59 -9.42 3.74
C TRP A 110 -4.88 -10.06 2.39
N LEU A 111 -5.35 -11.29 2.37
CA LEU A 111 -5.71 -12.02 1.14
C LEU A 111 -6.75 -11.23 0.33
N ASP A 112 -7.81 -10.74 0.98
CA ASP A 112 -8.84 -9.94 0.31
C ASP A 112 -8.24 -8.65 -0.25
N VAL A 113 -7.60 -7.81 0.56
CA VAL A 113 -7.03 -6.53 0.10
C VAL A 113 -5.96 -6.73 -0.97
N MET A 114 -5.22 -7.83 -0.91
CA MET A 114 -4.12 -8.13 -1.84
C MET A 114 -4.58 -8.83 -3.13
N GLY A 115 -5.89 -9.01 -3.33
CA GLY A 115 -6.47 -9.42 -4.61
C GLY A 115 -6.79 -10.91 -4.75
N ALA A 116 -6.82 -11.68 -3.65
CA ALA A 116 -7.16 -13.11 -3.70
C ALA A 116 -8.67 -13.36 -3.88
N GLY A 117 -9.50 -12.46 -3.41
CA GLY A 117 -10.95 -12.62 -3.43
C GLY A 117 -11.63 -12.18 -2.14
N PRO A 118 -12.95 -12.32 -2.02
CA PRO A 118 -13.75 -11.79 -0.91
C PRO A 118 -13.66 -12.66 0.36
N TYR A 119 -12.48 -12.74 0.95
CA TYR A 119 -12.23 -13.56 2.15
C TYR A 119 -12.52 -12.84 3.46
N TYR A 120 -12.41 -11.49 3.48
CA TYR A 120 -12.65 -10.69 4.67
C TYR A 120 -14.07 -10.11 4.66
N HIS A 121 -15.06 -10.92 4.96
CA HIS A 121 -16.45 -10.50 4.98
C HIS A 121 -16.71 -9.38 5.99
N GLY A 122 -17.49 -8.38 5.58
CA GLY A 122 -17.77 -7.20 6.39
C GLY A 122 -16.91 -5.99 6.07
N ALA A 123 -15.85 -6.15 5.25
CA ALA A 123 -15.00 -5.08 4.71
C ALA A 123 -14.65 -3.99 5.74
N ASP A 124 -14.77 -2.71 5.37
CA ASP A 124 -14.45 -1.58 6.24
C ASP A 124 -15.27 -1.53 7.54
N PHE A 125 -16.54 -1.95 7.52
CA PHE A 125 -17.37 -1.97 8.72
C PHE A 125 -16.77 -2.87 9.80
N ARG A 126 -16.41 -4.09 9.44
CA ARG A 126 -15.81 -5.06 10.36
C ARG A 126 -14.45 -4.59 10.86
N LEU A 127 -13.63 -4.05 9.97
CA LEU A 127 -12.32 -3.52 10.29
C LEU A 127 -12.41 -2.35 11.27
N ASN A 128 -13.29 -1.40 11.02
CA ASN A 128 -13.52 -0.25 11.88
C ASN A 128 -14.09 -0.68 13.25
N PHE A 129 -15.06 -1.60 13.27
CA PHE A 129 -15.56 -2.14 14.53
C PHE A 129 -14.45 -2.77 15.38
N HIS A 130 -13.55 -3.55 14.75
CA HIS A 130 -12.41 -4.14 15.45
C HIS A 130 -11.53 -3.07 16.10
N HIS A 131 -11.17 -2.02 15.38
CA HIS A 131 -10.26 -0.99 15.89
C HIS A 131 -10.92 -0.08 16.93
N THR A 132 -12.19 0.26 16.77
CA THR A 132 -12.93 1.13 17.69
C THR A 132 -13.36 0.45 18.99
N HIS A 133 -13.46 -0.89 19.01
CA HIS A 133 -13.95 -1.65 20.17
C HIS A 133 -12.90 -2.62 20.72
N ASN A 134 -12.36 -3.50 19.88
CA ASN A 134 -11.52 -4.58 20.35
C ASN A 134 -10.08 -4.14 20.60
N ALA A 135 -9.51 -3.38 19.67
CA ALA A 135 -8.11 -2.96 19.69
C ALA A 135 -7.90 -1.50 20.14
N ILE A 136 -8.96 -0.80 20.59
CA ILE A 136 -8.92 0.63 20.92
C ILE A 136 -7.78 1.00 21.89
N ALA A 137 -7.43 0.12 22.82
CA ALA A 137 -6.36 0.35 23.78
C ALA A 137 -4.96 0.48 23.11
N LEU A 138 -4.81 -0.02 21.89
CA LEU A 138 -3.57 0.06 21.10
C LEU A 138 -3.64 1.12 19.99
N MET A 139 -4.79 1.76 19.76
CA MET A 139 -4.97 2.82 18.77
C MET A 139 -4.41 4.15 19.25
N ASN A 140 -3.10 4.16 19.53
CA ASN A 140 -2.31 5.29 20.01
C ASN A 140 -0.84 5.14 19.58
N GLU A 141 -0.03 6.18 19.78
CA GLU A 141 1.38 6.21 19.38
C GLU A 141 2.18 5.01 19.94
N LYS A 142 2.01 4.67 21.22
CA LYS A 142 2.73 3.55 21.87
C LYS A 142 2.38 2.22 21.22
N GLY A 143 1.09 1.96 21.00
CA GLY A 143 0.61 0.73 20.34
C GLY A 143 1.06 0.64 18.90
N ALA A 144 0.95 1.75 18.16
CA ALA A 144 1.41 1.83 16.77
C ALA A 144 2.92 1.57 16.63
N LYS A 145 3.76 2.21 17.45
CA LYS A 145 5.22 1.97 17.47
C LYS A 145 5.56 0.50 17.71
N ARG A 146 4.88 -0.13 18.68
CA ARG A 146 5.13 -1.55 18.98
C ARG A 146 4.72 -2.44 17.82
N TRP A 147 3.54 -2.20 17.25
CA TRP A 147 3.03 -2.96 16.10
C TRP A 147 3.97 -2.84 14.89
N VAL A 148 4.40 -1.62 14.55
CA VAL A 148 5.35 -1.37 13.45
C VAL A 148 6.65 -2.13 13.68
N LYS A 149 7.24 -2.02 14.87
CA LYS A 149 8.48 -2.72 15.22
C LYS A 149 8.37 -4.22 14.97
N LEU A 150 7.35 -4.87 15.54
CA LEU A 150 7.16 -6.32 15.40
C LEU A 150 6.89 -6.72 13.95
N MET A 151 6.17 -5.90 13.19
CA MET A 151 5.92 -6.15 11.78
C MET A 151 7.18 -6.03 10.93
N VAL A 152 8.01 -5.00 11.16
CA VAL A 152 9.29 -4.84 10.44
C VAL A 152 10.20 -6.04 10.73
N GLU A 153 10.36 -6.43 11.99
CA GLU A 153 11.14 -7.61 12.38
C GLU A 153 10.60 -8.91 11.73
N THR A 154 9.28 -9.00 11.59
CA THR A 154 8.64 -10.14 10.91
C THR A 154 8.96 -10.15 9.43
N LEU A 155 8.81 -9.01 8.75
CA LEU A 155 9.08 -8.90 7.32
C LEU A 155 10.56 -9.16 7.01
N ASP A 156 11.48 -8.71 7.86
CA ASP A 156 12.91 -8.95 7.71
C ASP A 156 13.23 -10.45 7.87
N ALA A 157 12.64 -11.11 8.86
CA ALA A 157 12.79 -12.55 9.04
C ALA A 157 12.12 -13.39 7.94
N SER A 158 11.13 -12.82 7.25
CA SER A 158 10.36 -13.45 6.17
C SER A 158 10.86 -13.04 4.77
N GLU A 159 12.04 -12.44 4.64
CA GLU A 159 12.59 -11.97 3.36
C GLU A 159 12.59 -13.05 2.27
N HIS A 160 12.85 -14.30 2.63
CA HIS A 160 12.84 -15.44 1.71
C HIS A 160 11.50 -15.64 0.98
N HIS A 161 10.36 -15.23 1.55
CA HIS A 161 9.07 -15.25 0.86
C HIS A 161 8.95 -14.18 -0.22
N MET A 162 9.73 -13.10 -0.12
CA MET A 162 9.67 -11.91 -0.98
C MET A 162 10.85 -11.83 -1.96
N ALA A 163 11.86 -12.69 -1.82
CA ALA A 163 13.12 -12.61 -2.57
C ALA A 163 12.99 -12.82 -4.09
N SER A 164 11.85 -13.37 -4.56
CA SER A 164 11.61 -13.60 -5.99
C SER A 164 11.45 -12.31 -6.81
N ASP A 165 11.06 -11.20 -6.17
CA ASP A 165 10.89 -9.90 -6.81
C ASP A 165 11.03 -8.78 -5.76
N ALA A 166 12.05 -7.95 -5.92
CA ALA A 166 12.35 -6.85 -4.99
C ALA A 166 11.21 -5.85 -4.81
N ARG A 167 10.26 -5.77 -5.77
CA ARG A 167 9.08 -4.91 -5.68
C ARG A 167 8.06 -5.37 -4.65
N ILE A 168 8.09 -6.66 -4.25
CA ILE A 168 7.13 -7.23 -3.29
C ILE A 168 7.24 -6.52 -1.93
N ARG A 169 8.46 -6.40 -1.39
CA ARG A 169 8.68 -5.75 -0.10
C ARG A 169 8.22 -4.29 -0.11
N LEU A 170 8.52 -3.54 -1.18
CA LEU A 170 8.07 -2.16 -1.33
C LEU A 170 6.53 -2.06 -1.34
N SER A 171 5.88 -3.00 -2.00
CA SER A 171 4.42 -3.06 -2.09
C SER A 171 3.77 -3.37 -0.73
N ILE A 172 4.33 -4.30 0.05
CA ILE A 172 3.88 -4.60 1.42
C ILE A 172 4.08 -3.37 2.32
N ASN A 173 5.24 -2.73 2.25
CA ASN A 173 5.50 -1.52 3.02
C ASN A 173 4.50 -0.41 2.68
N THR A 174 4.16 -0.24 1.39
CA THR A 174 3.15 0.73 0.92
C THR A 174 1.77 0.42 1.51
N PHE A 175 1.36 -0.85 1.49
CA PHE A 175 0.12 -1.32 2.09
C PHE A 175 0.03 -0.97 3.58
N LEU A 176 1.05 -1.35 4.33
CA LEU A 176 1.10 -1.13 5.79
C LEU A 176 1.13 0.36 6.14
N THR A 177 1.90 1.14 5.39
CA THR A 177 1.97 2.60 5.56
C THR A 177 0.62 3.26 5.28
N HIS A 178 -0.09 2.82 4.24
CA HIS A 178 -1.42 3.34 3.92
C HIS A 178 -2.42 3.12 5.06
N PHE A 179 -2.50 1.88 5.59
CA PHE A 179 -3.41 1.57 6.69
C PHE A 179 -3.00 2.26 8.00
N MET A 180 -1.70 2.31 8.31
CA MET A 180 -1.22 3.01 9.50
C MET A 180 -1.51 4.50 9.44
N ALA A 181 -1.34 5.16 8.30
CA ALA A 181 -1.70 6.56 8.11
C ALA A 181 -3.21 6.79 8.27
N LYS A 182 -4.06 5.87 7.77
CA LYS A 182 -5.51 5.90 7.99
C LYS A 182 -5.84 5.87 9.49
N TYR A 183 -5.24 4.94 10.24
CA TYR A 183 -5.49 4.82 11.68
C TYR A 183 -4.93 5.99 12.47
N ALA A 184 -3.75 6.49 12.13
CA ALA A 184 -3.18 7.67 12.76
C ALA A 184 -4.10 8.89 12.63
N ALA A 185 -4.66 9.11 11.44
CA ALA A 185 -5.63 10.19 11.20
C ALA A 185 -6.96 9.97 11.97
N GLU A 186 -7.49 8.75 11.97
CA GLU A 186 -8.76 8.40 12.61
C GLU A 186 -8.69 8.51 14.14
N PHE A 187 -7.63 7.96 14.73
CA PHE A 187 -7.43 7.90 16.20
C PHE A 187 -6.57 9.03 16.75
N LYS A 188 -6.12 9.96 15.90
CA LYS A 188 -5.39 11.20 16.24
C LYS A 188 -4.12 10.94 17.04
N PHE A 189 -3.26 10.07 16.52
CA PHE A 189 -1.91 9.86 17.06
C PHE A 189 -0.85 10.14 16.00
N ASP A 190 0.34 10.52 16.43
CA ASP A 190 1.47 10.73 15.53
C ASP A 190 2.05 9.39 15.09
N ASN A 191 2.22 9.21 13.78
CA ASN A 191 2.87 8.04 13.21
C ASN A 191 4.26 8.42 12.70
N VAL A 192 5.26 8.21 13.55
CA VAL A 192 6.67 8.53 13.25
C VAL A 192 7.49 7.33 12.79
N GLU A 193 6.94 6.13 12.91
CA GLU A 193 7.61 4.89 12.53
C GLU A 193 7.27 4.50 11.09
N THR A 194 8.24 3.90 10.40
CA THR A 194 8.08 3.47 9.02
C THR A 194 8.30 1.96 8.88
N PHE A 195 7.63 1.37 7.89
CA PHE A 195 7.83 -0.04 7.50
C PHE A 195 9.03 -0.22 6.55
N GLY A 196 9.71 0.86 6.20
CA GLY A 196 10.80 0.92 5.23
C GLY A 196 10.41 1.64 3.94
N VAL A 197 11.17 1.41 2.88
CA VAL A 197 10.94 2.06 1.58
C VAL A 197 9.60 1.61 1.00
N ILE A 198 8.82 2.57 0.53
CA ILE A 198 7.53 2.35 -0.15
C ILE A 198 7.67 2.53 -1.66
N ASN A 199 6.64 2.17 -2.43
CA ASN A 199 6.58 2.44 -3.85
C ASN A 199 6.81 3.93 -4.12
N ALA A 200 7.74 4.23 -5.03
CA ALA A 200 7.99 5.60 -5.44
C ALA A 200 6.75 6.19 -6.14
N PRO A 201 6.53 7.52 -6.04
CA PRO A 201 5.53 8.20 -6.84
C PRO A 201 5.72 7.88 -8.32
N MET A 202 4.63 7.54 -9.01
CA MET A 202 4.68 7.35 -10.46
C MET A 202 4.72 8.72 -11.11
N LYS A 203 5.84 9.03 -11.77
CA LYS A 203 5.95 10.27 -12.54
C LYS A 203 4.89 10.27 -13.64
N GLN A 204 4.06 11.30 -13.66
CA GLN A 204 3.11 11.49 -14.75
C GLN A 204 3.89 11.70 -16.04
N LYS A 205 3.60 10.92 -17.08
CA LYS A 205 4.19 11.16 -18.39
C LYS A 205 3.51 12.38 -19.00
N ILE A 206 4.13 13.53 -18.85
CA ILE A 206 3.63 14.81 -19.37
C ILE A 206 3.57 14.73 -20.90
N ASN A 207 2.36 14.96 -21.45
CA ASN A 207 2.16 15.05 -22.88
C ASN A 207 1.83 16.49 -23.30
N PHE A 208 2.84 17.26 -23.65
CA PHE A 208 2.70 18.67 -24.05
C PHE A 208 1.66 18.92 -25.13
N MET A 209 1.46 17.96 -26.06
CA MET A 209 0.46 18.11 -27.15
C MET A 209 -0.98 18.16 -26.66
N ASN A 210 -1.26 17.69 -25.41
CA ASN A 210 -2.58 17.68 -24.83
C ASN A 210 -2.74 18.74 -23.72
N MET A 211 -1.76 19.64 -23.59
CA MET A 211 -1.78 20.68 -22.55
C MET A 211 -1.99 22.06 -23.18
N THR A 212 -2.66 22.94 -22.42
CA THR A 212 -2.72 24.36 -22.75
C THR A 212 -1.38 25.03 -22.44
N SER A 213 -1.11 26.19 -23.06
CA SER A 213 0.10 26.97 -22.77
C SER A 213 0.25 27.28 -21.29
N ASP A 214 -0.86 27.72 -20.64
CA ASP A 214 -0.88 28.05 -19.21
C ASP A 214 -0.54 26.82 -18.35
N ALA A 215 -1.03 25.62 -18.74
CA ALA A 215 -0.71 24.37 -18.04
C ALA A 215 0.78 23.99 -18.20
N ILE A 216 1.38 24.24 -19.34
CA ILE A 216 2.83 24.03 -19.57
C ILE A 216 3.64 25.03 -18.72
N GLU A 217 3.23 26.30 -18.68
CA GLU A 217 3.91 27.33 -17.89
C GLU A 217 3.81 27.07 -16.37
N ALA A 218 2.74 26.43 -15.92
CA ALA A 218 2.55 26.03 -14.52
C ALA A 218 3.45 24.87 -14.06
N LEU A 219 4.02 24.08 -14.98
CA LEU A 219 4.94 23.00 -14.63
C LEU A 219 6.21 23.54 -13.96
N THR A 220 6.76 22.76 -13.05
CA THR A 220 8.06 23.03 -12.45
C THR A 220 9.20 22.83 -13.46
N GLU A 221 10.36 23.42 -13.23
CA GLU A 221 11.54 23.21 -14.06
C GLU A 221 11.94 21.74 -14.13
N THR A 222 11.84 21.03 -13.02
CA THR A 222 12.13 19.59 -12.93
C THR A 222 11.17 18.76 -13.79
N GLU A 223 9.88 19.05 -13.74
CA GLU A 223 8.88 18.37 -14.56
C GLU A 223 9.08 18.61 -16.04
N LEU A 224 9.44 19.83 -16.44
CA LEU A 224 9.75 20.17 -17.82
C LEU A 224 11.00 19.41 -18.31
N ARG A 225 12.09 19.40 -17.54
CA ARG A 225 13.32 18.67 -17.86
C ARG A 225 13.05 17.18 -18.01
N ASP A 226 12.38 16.58 -17.03
CA ASP A 226 12.05 15.15 -17.06
C ASP A 226 11.17 14.78 -18.26
N ALA A 227 10.17 15.61 -18.59
CA ALA A 227 9.25 15.36 -19.69
C ALA A 227 9.92 15.50 -21.06
N LEU A 228 10.78 16.49 -21.22
CA LEU A 228 11.56 16.70 -22.45
C LEU A 228 12.59 15.59 -22.65
N SER A 229 13.37 15.25 -21.60
CA SER A 229 14.32 14.15 -21.62
C SER A 229 13.65 12.80 -21.91
N GLY A 230 12.48 12.55 -21.35
CA GLY A 230 11.69 11.36 -21.62
C GLY A 230 11.18 11.22 -23.06
N ARG A 231 11.30 12.30 -23.86
CA ARG A 231 11.04 12.34 -25.31
C ARG A 231 12.32 12.27 -26.14
N GLY A 232 13.49 12.07 -25.50
CA GLY A 232 14.78 12.02 -26.17
C GLY A 232 15.35 13.40 -26.54
N ILE A 233 14.82 14.49 -25.93
CA ILE A 233 15.34 15.84 -26.13
C ILE A 233 16.46 16.06 -25.12
N ASP A 234 17.64 16.45 -25.62
CA ASP A 234 18.73 16.87 -24.75
C ASP A 234 18.35 18.21 -24.07
N VAL A 235 18.32 18.20 -22.76
CA VAL A 235 17.95 19.36 -21.95
C VAL A 235 19.14 20.07 -21.33
N SER A 236 20.37 19.66 -21.65
CA SER A 236 21.61 20.25 -21.13
C SER A 236 21.81 21.70 -21.60
N ASP A 237 21.29 22.02 -22.78
CA ASP A 237 21.43 23.34 -23.39
C ASP A 237 20.44 24.39 -22.86
N TYR A 238 19.39 23.95 -22.14
CA TYR A 238 18.35 24.85 -21.59
C TYR A 238 18.71 25.27 -20.17
N GLN A 239 19.15 26.52 -19.99
CA GLN A 239 19.72 27.00 -18.74
C GLN A 239 18.66 27.47 -17.72
N ASN A 240 17.42 27.70 -18.14
CA ASN A 240 16.35 28.21 -17.28
C ASN A 240 14.97 27.64 -17.66
N LYS A 241 14.00 27.83 -16.76
CA LYS A 241 12.61 27.35 -16.94
C LYS A 241 11.98 27.92 -18.24
N THR A 242 12.26 29.16 -18.60
CA THR A 242 11.66 29.82 -19.78
C THR A 242 12.09 29.12 -21.07
N ASP A 243 13.36 28.74 -21.18
CA ASP A 243 13.87 28.02 -22.36
C ASP A 243 13.19 26.64 -22.50
N LEU A 244 12.98 25.95 -21.38
CA LEU A 244 12.27 24.66 -21.34
C LEU A 244 10.79 24.81 -21.72
N ILE A 245 10.11 25.87 -21.26
CA ILE A 245 8.72 26.18 -21.64
C ILE A 245 8.66 26.44 -23.16
N ASN A 246 9.52 27.29 -23.70
CA ASN A 246 9.55 27.58 -25.13
C ASN A 246 9.77 26.31 -25.95
N LYS A 247 10.67 25.40 -25.48
CA LYS A 247 10.89 24.12 -26.13
C LYS A 247 9.65 23.24 -26.06
N ALA A 248 8.98 23.16 -24.90
CA ALA A 248 7.78 22.36 -24.71
C ALA A 248 6.61 22.86 -25.59
N LEU A 249 6.45 24.19 -25.74
CA LEU A 249 5.44 24.80 -26.60
C LEU A 249 5.71 24.62 -28.10
N SER A 250 6.95 24.30 -28.48
CA SER A 250 7.35 24.08 -29.87
C SER A 250 7.13 22.64 -30.36
N LEU A 251 6.68 21.73 -29.48
CA LEU A 251 6.47 20.33 -29.79
C LEU A 251 5.05 20.05 -30.25
#